data_2c60c8b8438daa936d6c7beeaff979c1
#
_entry.id   2c60c8b8438daa936d6c7beeaff979c1
#
_cell.length_a   1.000
_cell.length_b   1.000
_cell.length_c   1.000
_cell.angle_alpha   90.00
_cell.angle_beta   90.00
_cell.angle_gamma   90.00
#
_symmetry.space_group_name_H-M   'P 1'
#
loop_
_entity.id
_entity.type
_entity.pdbx_description
1 polymer ?
#
loop_
_entity_poly.entity_id
_entity_poly.type
_entity_poly.pdbx_seq_one_letter_code
_entity_poly.pdbx_strand_id
1 'polypeptide(L)'
;MSSENVLTPYEKVLAARKSDRPDIMKYIEVLFDDFIEMHGDRYYKDDKSLVAGIASFNGKTVTVIGNRKGKNIEENIRYNFGMASPEGYRKAVRVMKQAEKFRRPVITFVDTPGAYPGMEAESNGQSNAIAVSYTHLRAHE
;
A
#
# COMPACT_ATOMS: atom_id res chain seq x y z
N MET A 1 -37.46 -10.94 8.98
CA MET A 1 -36.18 -10.76 9.64
C MET A 1 -35.16 -11.54 8.81
N SER A 2 -34.37 -10.85 7.98
CA SER A 2 -33.33 -11.46 7.17
C SER A 2 -32.17 -11.86 8.09
N SER A 3 -31.91 -13.19 8.19
CA SER A 3 -30.72 -13.69 8.84
C SER A 3 -29.50 -13.11 8.11
N GLU A 4 -28.80 -12.17 8.71
CA GLU A 4 -27.50 -11.75 8.23
C GLU A 4 -26.60 -12.99 8.16
N ASN A 5 -26.17 -13.35 6.96
CA ASN A 5 -25.29 -14.47 6.72
C ASN A 5 -23.91 -14.08 7.27
N VAL A 6 -23.67 -14.32 8.56
CA VAL A 6 -22.41 -14.00 9.21
C VAL A 6 -21.36 -14.98 8.71
N LEU A 7 -20.43 -14.48 7.85
CA LEU A 7 -19.32 -15.27 7.32
C LEU A 7 -18.46 -15.83 8.46
N THR A 8 -18.09 -17.09 8.36
CA THR A 8 -17.09 -17.71 9.23
C THR A 8 -15.73 -17.01 9.07
N PRO A 9 -14.80 -17.12 10.04
CA PRO A 9 -13.46 -16.56 9.93
C PRO A 9 -12.73 -17.00 8.65
N TYR A 10 -12.87 -18.25 8.25
CA TYR A 10 -12.24 -18.77 7.03
C TYR A 10 -12.88 -18.17 5.76
N GLU A 11 -14.19 -18.04 5.70
CA GLU A 11 -14.88 -17.40 4.57
C GLU A 11 -14.49 -15.91 4.44
N LYS A 12 -14.24 -15.22 5.54
CA LYS A 12 -13.67 -13.84 5.53
C LYS A 12 -12.29 -13.80 4.89
N VAL A 13 -11.43 -14.77 5.22
CA VAL A 13 -10.09 -14.88 4.59
C VAL A 13 -10.21 -15.16 3.09
N LEU A 14 -11.10 -16.07 2.70
CA LEU A 14 -11.33 -16.35 1.29
C LEU A 14 -11.88 -15.11 0.54
N ALA A 15 -12.84 -14.40 1.13
CA ALA A 15 -13.36 -13.16 0.57
C ALA A 15 -12.28 -12.09 0.41
N ALA A 16 -11.39 -11.95 1.39
CA ALA A 16 -10.28 -11.00 1.33
C ALA A 16 -9.24 -11.34 0.23
N ARG A 17 -9.17 -12.61 -0.19
CA ARG A 17 -8.24 -13.11 -1.21
C ARG A 17 -8.81 -13.19 -2.62
N LYS A 18 -10.08 -12.88 -2.81
CA LYS A 18 -10.71 -12.90 -4.15
C LYS A 18 -10.01 -11.95 -5.10
N SER A 19 -9.81 -12.40 -6.34
CA SER A 19 -9.17 -11.63 -7.42
C SER A 19 -10.07 -10.58 -8.06
N ASP A 20 -11.39 -10.69 -7.87
CA ASP A 20 -12.39 -9.75 -8.40
C ASP A 20 -12.59 -8.51 -7.52
N ARG A 21 -11.93 -8.45 -6.37
CA ARG A 21 -11.97 -7.27 -5.51
C ARG A 21 -11.26 -6.07 -6.17
N PRO A 22 -11.81 -4.84 -5.98
CA PRO A 22 -11.11 -3.65 -6.47
C PRO A 22 -9.74 -3.52 -5.83
N ASP A 23 -8.73 -3.20 -6.64
CA ASP A 23 -7.38 -2.87 -6.19
C ASP A 23 -7.27 -1.38 -5.83
N ILE A 24 -6.11 -0.96 -5.31
CA ILE A 24 -5.87 0.44 -4.94
C ILE A 24 -6.05 1.39 -6.12
N MET A 25 -5.69 0.99 -7.35
CA MET A 25 -5.82 1.86 -8.52
C MET A 25 -7.28 2.19 -8.81
N LYS A 26 -8.20 1.22 -8.57
CA LYS A 26 -9.64 1.47 -8.72
C LYS A 26 -10.18 2.43 -7.65
N TYR A 27 -9.71 2.32 -6.42
CA TYR A 27 -10.05 3.30 -5.38
C TYR A 27 -9.51 4.69 -5.71
N ILE A 28 -8.27 4.78 -6.22
CA ILE A 28 -7.69 6.06 -6.63
C ILE A 28 -8.52 6.69 -7.74
N GLU A 29 -8.87 5.94 -8.78
CA GLU A 29 -9.69 6.42 -9.91
C GLU A 29 -11.06 6.97 -9.48
N VAL A 30 -11.69 6.35 -8.48
CA VAL A 30 -13.06 6.70 -8.06
C VAL A 30 -13.10 7.80 -6.99
N LEU A 31 -12.11 7.83 -6.10
CA LEU A 31 -12.15 8.69 -4.92
C LEU A 31 -11.34 9.98 -5.06
N PHE A 32 -10.36 10.01 -5.96
CA PHE A 32 -9.40 11.10 -6.04
C PHE A 32 -9.31 11.68 -7.45
N ASP A 33 -9.00 12.95 -7.52
CA ASP A 33 -8.65 13.66 -8.76
C ASP A 33 -7.14 13.89 -8.82
N ASP A 34 -6.61 14.08 -10.05
CA ASP A 34 -5.22 14.51 -10.33
C ASP A 34 -4.15 13.67 -9.62
N PHE A 35 -4.30 12.34 -9.61
CA PHE A 35 -3.32 11.47 -8.97
C PHE A 35 -1.97 11.48 -9.71
N ILE A 36 -0.91 11.83 -8.99
CA ILE A 36 0.49 11.81 -9.45
C ILE A 36 1.25 10.75 -8.67
N GLU A 37 1.58 9.63 -9.33
CA GLU A 37 2.34 8.54 -8.71
C GLU A 37 3.80 8.94 -8.50
N MET A 38 4.35 8.60 -7.33
CA MET A 38 5.74 8.83 -6.95
C MET A 38 6.48 7.50 -6.85
N HIS A 39 7.62 7.41 -7.52
CA HIS A 39 8.41 6.19 -7.65
C HIS A 39 9.71 6.24 -6.86
N GLY A 40 10.23 5.05 -6.50
CA GLY A 40 11.54 4.83 -5.91
C GLY A 40 11.68 5.21 -4.45
N ASP A 41 12.56 4.48 -3.77
CA ASP A 41 12.92 4.72 -2.37
C ASP A 41 14.00 5.80 -2.20
N ARG A 42 14.63 6.26 -3.29
CA ARG A 42 15.78 7.18 -3.33
C ARG A 42 17.06 6.60 -2.72
N TYR A 43 17.12 5.29 -2.59
CA TYR A 43 18.25 4.59 -2.02
C TYR A 43 18.74 3.44 -2.91
N TYR A 44 17.83 2.56 -3.35
CA TYR A 44 18.17 1.35 -4.09
C TYR A 44 17.33 1.15 -5.36
N LYS A 45 16.01 0.98 -5.21
CA LYS A 45 15.11 0.76 -6.35
C LYS A 45 13.67 1.18 -6.05
N ASP A 46 12.78 0.93 -7.00
CA ASP A 46 11.33 1.06 -6.80
C ASP A 46 10.69 -0.29 -6.51
N ASP A 47 9.59 -0.27 -5.76
CA ASP A 47 8.73 -1.42 -5.52
C ASP A 47 7.34 -1.15 -6.10
N LYS A 48 6.96 -1.97 -7.08
CA LYS A 48 5.66 -1.85 -7.78
C LYS A 48 4.50 -2.40 -6.98
N SER A 49 4.75 -3.17 -5.91
CA SER A 49 3.72 -3.71 -5.02
C SER A 49 3.14 -2.65 -4.08
N LEU A 50 3.78 -1.49 -4.00
CA LEU A 50 3.33 -0.36 -3.20
C LEU A 50 3.19 0.88 -4.06
N VAL A 51 1.98 1.39 -4.15
CA VAL A 51 1.63 2.66 -4.82
C VAL A 51 1.72 3.78 -3.80
N ALA A 52 2.35 4.88 -4.15
CA ALA A 52 2.41 6.08 -3.33
C ALA A 52 2.35 7.32 -4.23
N GLY A 53 1.62 8.33 -3.84
CA GLY A 53 1.46 9.53 -4.67
C GLY A 53 0.74 10.67 -3.98
N ILE A 54 0.50 11.70 -4.74
CA ILE A 54 -0.23 12.90 -4.35
C ILE A 54 -1.50 12.96 -5.19
N ALA A 55 -2.61 13.34 -4.57
CA ALA A 55 -3.89 13.47 -5.24
C ALA A 55 -4.71 14.62 -4.65
N SER A 56 -5.81 14.97 -5.31
CA SER A 56 -6.83 15.83 -4.77
C SER A 56 -8.00 15.00 -4.22
N PHE A 57 -8.43 15.30 -3.00
CA PHE A 57 -9.62 14.71 -2.39
C PHE A 57 -10.54 15.83 -1.89
N ASN A 58 -11.70 15.98 -2.52
CA ASN A 58 -12.63 17.06 -2.23
C ASN A 58 -11.96 18.46 -2.22
N GLY A 59 -11.11 18.73 -3.20
CA GLY A 59 -10.38 19.98 -3.35
C GLY A 59 -9.20 20.19 -2.39
N LYS A 60 -8.86 19.18 -1.57
CA LYS A 60 -7.69 19.21 -0.68
C LYS A 60 -6.61 18.28 -1.20
N THR A 61 -5.37 18.75 -1.23
CA THR A 61 -4.23 17.93 -1.59
C THR A 61 -3.93 16.93 -0.47
N VAL A 62 -3.88 15.65 -0.82
CA VAL A 62 -3.60 14.54 0.07
C VAL A 62 -2.46 13.68 -0.45
N THR A 63 -1.87 12.89 0.41
CA THR A 63 -0.93 11.82 0.05
C THR A 63 -1.65 10.48 0.16
N VAL A 64 -1.55 9.66 -0.88
CA VAL A 64 -2.19 8.33 -0.95
C VAL A 64 -1.11 7.27 -1.01
N ILE A 65 -1.22 6.26 -0.16
CA ILE A 65 -0.28 5.12 -0.10
C ILE A 65 -1.08 3.83 0.02
N GLY A 66 -0.70 2.78 -0.70
CA GLY A 66 -1.33 1.48 -0.50
C GLY A 66 -0.70 0.34 -1.27
N ASN A 67 -1.10 -0.87 -0.90
CA ASN A 67 -0.63 -2.09 -1.53
C ASN A 67 -1.37 -2.33 -2.85
N ARG A 68 -0.63 -2.78 -3.87
CA ARG A 68 -1.16 -3.14 -5.19
C ARG A 68 -1.10 -4.63 -5.38
N LYS A 69 -2.25 -5.23 -5.67
CA LYS A 69 -2.39 -6.63 -6.08
C LYS A 69 -2.68 -6.71 -7.57
N GLY A 70 -2.29 -7.82 -8.19
CA GLY A 70 -2.66 -8.11 -9.57
C GLY A 70 -4.05 -8.74 -9.66
N LYS A 71 -4.65 -8.66 -10.85
CA LYS A 71 -5.93 -9.30 -11.19
C LYS A 71 -5.74 -10.68 -11.82
N ASN A 72 -4.54 -10.98 -12.29
CA ASN A 72 -4.15 -12.25 -12.90
C ASN A 72 -2.78 -12.70 -12.36
N ILE A 73 -2.33 -13.88 -12.75
CA ILE A 73 -1.07 -14.46 -12.27
C ILE A 73 0.14 -13.60 -12.64
N GLU A 74 0.18 -13.10 -13.87
CA GLU A 74 1.28 -12.28 -14.38
C GLU A 74 1.41 -10.96 -13.58
N GLU A 75 0.30 -10.27 -13.37
CA GLU A 75 0.27 -9.06 -12.54
C GLU A 75 0.60 -9.34 -11.08
N ASN A 76 0.12 -10.46 -10.53
CA ASN A 76 0.45 -10.86 -9.15
C ASN A 76 1.95 -11.09 -8.98
N ILE A 77 2.61 -11.73 -9.93
CA ILE A 77 4.07 -11.88 -9.93
C ILE A 77 4.74 -10.49 -10.00
N ARG A 78 4.27 -9.63 -10.90
CA ARG A 78 4.79 -8.27 -11.08
C ARG A 78 4.68 -7.40 -9.83
N TYR A 79 3.65 -7.58 -9.03
CA TYR A 79 3.37 -6.83 -7.81
C TYR A 79 3.66 -7.62 -6.53
N ASN A 80 4.48 -8.68 -6.60
CA ASN A 80 4.82 -9.54 -5.46
C ASN A 80 3.59 -9.96 -4.64
N PHE A 81 2.45 -10.24 -5.29
CA PHE A 81 1.18 -10.58 -4.62
C PHE A 81 0.71 -9.52 -3.59
N GLY A 82 1.09 -8.26 -3.77
CA GLY A 82 0.81 -7.19 -2.82
C GLY A 82 1.71 -7.18 -1.58
N MET A 83 2.79 -7.98 -1.61
CA MET A 83 3.78 -8.04 -0.53
C MET A 83 4.91 -7.05 -0.78
N ALA A 84 4.99 -5.99 0.01
CA ALA A 84 5.99 -4.97 -0.15
C ALA A 84 7.40 -5.44 0.25
N SER A 85 8.38 -5.07 -0.58
CA SER A 85 9.81 -5.20 -0.33
C SER A 85 10.31 -4.04 0.54
N PRO A 86 11.57 -4.08 1.05
CA PRO A 86 12.15 -2.97 1.83
C PRO A 86 12.07 -1.62 1.12
N GLU A 87 12.22 -1.62 -0.20
CA GLU A 87 12.13 -0.42 -1.04
C GLU A 87 10.72 0.19 -1.01
N GLY A 88 9.69 -0.65 -0.96
CA GLY A 88 8.30 -0.22 -0.83
C GLY A 88 8.06 0.50 0.50
N TYR A 89 8.49 -0.09 1.60
CA TYR A 89 8.40 0.55 2.93
C TYR A 89 9.19 1.84 3.00
N ARG A 90 10.43 1.89 2.46
CA ARG A 90 11.23 3.12 2.41
C ARG A 90 10.58 4.20 1.52
N LYS A 91 9.98 3.80 0.39
CA LYS A 91 9.18 4.71 -0.45
C LYS A 91 8.01 5.30 0.34
N ALA A 92 7.27 4.48 1.09
CA ALA A 92 6.17 4.94 1.94
C ALA A 92 6.66 5.98 2.96
N VAL A 93 7.74 5.67 3.70
CA VAL A 93 8.34 6.61 4.68
C VAL A 93 8.75 7.91 4.01
N ARG A 94 9.39 7.86 2.85
CA ARG A 94 9.80 9.06 2.10
C ARG A 94 8.61 9.95 1.75
N VAL A 95 7.52 9.34 1.28
CA VAL A 95 6.32 10.08 0.87
C VAL A 95 5.56 10.60 2.09
N MET A 96 5.52 9.85 3.21
CA MET A 96 4.97 10.33 4.48
C MET A 96 5.76 11.53 5.04
N LYS A 97 7.09 11.48 5.05
CA LYS A 97 7.93 12.63 5.45
C LYS A 97 7.71 13.87 4.57
N GLN A 98 7.47 13.66 3.28
CA GLN A 98 7.11 14.75 2.40
C GLN A 98 5.71 15.30 2.73
N ALA A 99 4.76 14.43 3.02
CA ALA A 99 3.41 14.84 3.43
C ALA A 99 3.45 15.69 4.71
N GLU A 100 4.21 15.25 5.72
CA GLU A 100 4.44 15.99 6.95
C GLU A 100 5.02 17.39 6.69
N LYS A 101 6.11 17.48 5.92
CA LYS A 101 6.75 18.75 5.56
C LYS A 101 5.77 19.73 4.93
N PHE A 102 4.86 19.26 4.10
CA PHE A 102 3.86 20.09 3.41
C PHE A 102 2.49 20.09 4.08
N ARG A 103 2.37 19.51 5.27
CA ARG A 103 1.13 19.42 6.06
C ARG A 103 -0.04 18.81 5.27
N ARG A 104 0.24 17.78 4.47
CA ARG A 104 -0.78 17.05 3.72
C ARG A 104 -1.27 15.85 4.53
N PRO A 105 -2.58 15.61 4.63
CA PRO A 105 -3.11 14.38 5.17
C PRO A 105 -2.61 13.16 4.40
N VAL A 106 -2.38 12.05 5.09
CA VAL A 106 -2.00 10.76 4.49
C VAL A 106 -3.18 9.81 4.58
N ILE A 107 -3.56 9.24 3.44
CA ILE A 107 -4.61 8.22 3.34
C ILE A 107 -3.93 6.91 2.94
N THR A 108 -4.10 5.87 3.76
CA THR A 108 -3.49 4.56 3.53
C THR A 108 -4.53 3.50 3.21
N PHE A 109 -4.24 2.68 2.18
CA PHE A 109 -5.03 1.50 1.81
C PHE A 109 -4.19 0.25 2.07
N VAL A 110 -4.56 -0.52 3.09
CA VAL A 110 -3.83 -1.72 3.48
C VAL A 110 -4.57 -2.96 2.95
N ASP A 111 -3.99 -3.59 1.94
CA ASP A 111 -4.50 -4.84 1.37
C ASP A 111 -3.33 -5.75 0.96
N THR A 112 -2.74 -6.43 1.94
CA THR A 112 -1.57 -7.27 1.77
C THR A 112 -1.68 -8.53 2.61
N PRO A 113 -1.16 -9.70 2.14
CA PRO A 113 -1.00 -10.88 2.99
C PRO A 113 0.18 -10.77 3.96
N GLY A 114 1.12 -9.83 3.74
CA GLY A 114 2.31 -9.63 4.55
C GLY A 114 3.43 -8.91 3.82
N ALA A 115 4.60 -8.86 4.43
CA ALA A 115 5.82 -8.38 3.79
C ALA A 115 6.42 -9.45 2.88
N TYR A 116 7.19 -9.04 1.86
CA TYR A 116 7.86 -9.97 0.96
C TYR A 116 8.93 -10.79 1.71
N PRO A 117 8.84 -12.14 1.75
CA PRO A 117 9.68 -12.99 2.58
C PRO A 117 10.96 -13.48 1.88
N GLY A 118 11.42 -12.79 0.84
CA GLY A 118 12.58 -13.20 0.06
C GLY A 118 13.91 -12.94 0.78
N MET A 119 14.92 -13.77 0.53
CA MET A 119 16.28 -13.63 1.08
C MET A 119 16.90 -12.28 0.70
N GLU A 120 16.64 -11.79 -0.51
CA GLU A 120 17.04 -10.45 -0.96
C GLU A 120 16.40 -9.35 -0.09
N ALA A 121 15.15 -9.50 0.31
CA ALA A 121 14.47 -8.55 1.18
C ALA A 121 15.10 -8.50 2.57
N GLU A 122 15.43 -9.65 3.15
CA GLU A 122 16.11 -9.73 4.45
C GLU A 122 17.49 -9.07 4.39
N SER A 123 18.29 -9.36 3.36
CA SER A 123 19.61 -8.75 3.18
C SER A 123 19.54 -7.22 2.95
N ASN A 124 18.45 -6.73 2.40
CA ASN A 124 18.18 -5.30 2.20
C ASN A 124 17.45 -4.62 3.38
N GLY A 125 17.33 -5.30 4.53
CA GLY A 125 16.84 -4.75 5.78
C GLY A 125 15.33 -4.65 5.88
N GLN A 126 14.59 -5.72 5.51
CA GLN A 126 13.12 -5.77 5.56
C GLN A 126 12.57 -5.41 6.93
N SER A 127 13.06 -6.04 8.00
CA SER A 127 12.60 -5.77 9.36
C SER A 127 12.79 -4.31 9.77
N ASN A 128 13.95 -3.72 9.45
CA ASN A 128 14.23 -2.33 9.75
C ASN A 128 13.30 -1.38 8.97
N ALA A 129 13.09 -1.63 7.67
CA ALA A 129 12.23 -0.81 6.84
C ALA A 129 10.76 -0.83 7.33
N ILE A 130 10.27 -1.98 7.78
CA ILE A 130 8.94 -2.12 8.40
C ILE A 130 8.86 -1.32 9.70
N ALA A 131 9.82 -1.52 10.61
CA ALA A 131 9.83 -0.86 11.93
C ALA A 131 9.86 0.67 11.79
N VAL A 132 10.71 1.20 10.90
CA VAL A 132 10.80 2.64 10.65
C VAL A 132 9.51 3.20 10.07
N SER A 133 8.88 2.50 9.12
CA SER A 133 7.60 2.96 8.52
C SER A 133 6.48 2.99 9.54
N TYR A 134 6.36 1.96 10.39
CA TYR A 134 5.37 1.91 11.45
C TYR A 134 5.56 3.00 12.50
N THR A 135 6.80 3.20 12.95
CA THR A 135 7.13 4.24 13.94
C THR A 135 6.79 5.63 13.40
N HIS A 136 7.13 5.90 12.14
CA HIS A 136 6.84 7.19 11.52
C HIS A 136 5.33 7.43 11.39
N LEU A 137 4.55 6.43 11.00
CA LEU A 137 3.09 6.55 10.89
C LEU A 137 2.45 6.85 12.25
N ARG A 138 2.86 6.16 13.33
CA ARG A 138 2.31 6.36 14.69
C ARG A 138 2.71 7.67 15.35
N ALA A 139 3.85 8.24 15.01
CA ALA A 139 4.31 9.49 15.61
C ALA A 139 3.43 10.70 15.26
N HIS A 140 2.48 10.53 14.34
CA HIS A 140 1.62 11.59 13.79
C HIS A 140 0.12 11.31 13.96
N GLU A 141 -0.26 10.29 14.74
CA GLU A 141 -1.61 10.09 15.25
C GLU A 141 -1.79 10.89 16.54
#